data_48db05ed8f86817dbb330ae299c0fa11
#
_entry.id   48db05ed8f86817dbb330ae299c0fa11
#
_cell.length_a   1.000
_cell.length_b   1.000
_cell.length_c   1.000
_cell.angle_alpha   90.00
_cell.angle_beta   90.00
_cell.angle_gamma   90.00
#
_symmetry.space_group_name_H-M   'P 1'
#
loop_
_entity.id
_entity.type
_entity.pdbx_description
1 polymer ?
#
loop_
_entity_poly.entity_id
_entity_poly.type
_entity_poly.pdbx_seq_one_letter_code
_entity_poly.pdbx_strand_id
1 'polypeptide(L)'
;MMESVVAYVMVEHLYGETFIPPIESAGYKRILARWRRPFQTKDGFLAVVPYTDTHWRTFFEIAGRPDLLTDPRFISLESRLANIETLYEELGKIVATRNSAEWLEALERANVPATIVNTLESLFTDPQLEATGFWKIVEHPTEGTLRMPDIPATYSKTPGDIRRLQPRLGEHSLEVLREAGFDQAEIDAMLASGATAQAS
;
A
#
# COMPACT_ATOMS: atom_id res chain seq x y z
N MET A 1 -15.13 -11.51 -9.77
CA MET A 1 -14.55 -10.49 -8.84
C MET A 1 -14.36 -11.04 -7.43
N MET A 2 -15.38 -11.62 -6.75
CA MET A 2 -15.23 -12.21 -5.41
C MET A 2 -14.14 -13.30 -5.36
N GLU A 3 -14.20 -14.28 -6.27
CA GLU A 3 -13.21 -15.38 -6.34
C GLU A 3 -11.77 -14.90 -6.48
N SER A 4 -11.52 -13.86 -7.28
CA SER A 4 -10.18 -13.28 -7.44
C SER A 4 -9.67 -12.67 -6.14
N VAL A 5 -10.52 -11.98 -5.38
CA VAL A 5 -10.17 -11.41 -4.07
C VAL A 5 -9.95 -12.52 -3.05
N VAL A 6 -10.82 -13.52 -3.03
CA VAL A 6 -10.68 -14.70 -2.14
C VAL A 6 -9.39 -15.45 -2.45
N ALA A 7 -9.08 -15.72 -3.72
CA ALA A 7 -7.85 -16.39 -4.12
C ALA A 7 -6.61 -15.61 -3.63
N TYR A 8 -6.60 -14.29 -3.79
CA TYR A 8 -5.51 -13.45 -3.33
C TYR A 8 -5.34 -13.48 -1.80
N VAL A 9 -6.43 -13.31 -1.05
CA VAL A 9 -6.39 -13.30 0.43
C VAL A 9 -6.04 -14.67 0.99
N MET A 10 -6.60 -15.75 0.43
CA MET A 10 -6.42 -17.10 0.95
C MET A 10 -5.05 -17.72 0.66
N VAL A 11 -4.21 -17.12 -0.20
CA VAL A 11 -2.83 -17.60 -0.45
C VAL A 11 -2.06 -17.80 0.88
N GLU A 12 -2.17 -16.86 1.82
CA GLU A 12 -1.52 -16.97 3.11
C GLU A 12 -2.43 -17.53 4.22
N HIS A 13 -3.74 -17.37 4.08
CA HIS A 13 -4.69 -17.71 5.14
C HIS A 13 -5.33 -19.08 5.03
N LEU A 14 -5.11 -19.82 3.95
CA LEU A 14 -5.61 -21.19 3.85
C LEU A 14 -4.99 -22.10 4.93
N TYR A 15 -3.69 -21.96 5.16
CA TYR A 15 -2.93 -22.52 6.28
C TYR A 15 -3.26 -24.02 6.53
N GLY A 16 -3.75 -24.39 7.73
CA GLY A 16 -4.11 -25.78 8.08
C GLY A 16 -5.29 -26.35 7.32
N GLU A 17 -6.18 -25.50 6.81
CA GLU A 17 -7.30 -25.88 5.93
C GLU A 17 -6.84 -26.28 4.51
N THR A 18 -5.56 -26.13 4.17
CA THR A 18 -4.98 -26.68 2.92
C THR A 18 -5.09 -28.20 2.85
N PHE A 19 -5.10 -28.87 4.00
CA PHE A 19 -5.11 -30.33 4.10
C PHE A 19 -6.55 -30.87 4.21
N ILE A 20 -6.77 -32.08 3.73
CA ILE A 20 -8.05 -32.80 3.85
C ILE A 20 -7.79 -34.16 4.48
N PRO A 21 -8.22 -34.43 5.74
CA PRO A 21 -8.90 -33.49 6.63
C PRO A 21 -7.98 -32.36 7.12
N PRO A 22 -8.55 -31.19 7.54
CA PRO A 22 -7.75 -30.09 8.05
C PRO A 22 -6.92 -30.49 9.28
N ILE A 23 -5.69 -29.95 9.37
CA ILE A 23 -4.80 -30.17 10.52
C ILE A 23 -4.81 -28.98 11.49
N GLU A 24 -5.24 -27.81 11.05
CA GLU A 24 -5.40 -26.59 11.84
C GLU A 24 -6.41 -25.67 11.12
N SER A 25 -6.99 -24.71 11.84
CA SER A 25 -7.90 -23.74 11.28
C SER A 25 -7.20 -22.79 10.28
N ALA A 26 -7.98 -22.21 9.36
CA ALA A 26 -7.52 -21.13 8.51
C ALA A 26 -7.05 -19.92 9.33
N GLY A 27 -6.14 -19.16 8.75
CA GLY A 27 -5.63 -17.93 9.33
C GLY A 27 -4.16 -18.00 9.74
N TYR A 28 -3.33 -17.19 9.10
CA TYR A 28 -1.92 -17.06 9.46
C TYR A 28 -1.78 -16.15 10.69
N LYS A 29 -1.52 -16.75 11.86
CA LYS A 29 -1.49 -16.08 13.18
C LYS A 29 -0.63 -14.81 13.19
N ARG A 30 0.54 -14.84 12.55
CA ARG A 30 1.43 -13.68 12.48
C ARG A 30 0.82 -12.49 11.76
N ILE A 31 0.07 -12.71 10.68
CA ILE A 31 -0.58 -11.64 9.92
C ILE A 31 -1.80 -11.12 10.64
N LEU A 32 -2.56 -11.99 11.29
CA LEU A 32 -3.76 -11.66 12.03
C LEU A 32 -3.49 -11.10 13.43
N ALA A 33 -2.23 -11.07 13.86
CA ALA A 33 -1.85 -10.52 15.15
C ALA A 33 -2.30 -9.06 15.29
N ARG A 34 -3.01 -8.74 16.38
CA ARG A 34 -3.60 -7.42 16.64
C ARG A 34 -2.58 -6.30 16.57
N TRP A 35 -1.35 -6.54 16.98
CA TRP A 35 -0.28 -5.56 17.04
C TRP A 35 0.59 -5.53 15.77
N ARG A 36 0.27 -6.33 14.76
CA ARG A 36 0.95 -6.24 13.45
C ARG A 36 0.41 -5.07 12.64
N ARG A 37 0.91 -3.91 12.94
CA ARG A 37 0.57 -2.64 12.32
C ARG A 37 1.79 -1.71 12.37
N PRO A 38 1.81 -0.59 11.65
CA PRO A 38 2.82 0.43 11.87
C PRO A 38 2.90 0.80 13.36
N PHE A 39 4.13 0.89 13.88
CA PHE A 39 4.38 1.20 15.27
C PHE A 39 4.57 2.69 15.44
N GLN A 40 3.93 3.26 16.47
CA GLN A 40 4.09 4.66 16.80
C GLN A 40 5.49 4.93 17.32
N THR A 41 6.15 5.95 16.80
CA THR A 41 7.39 6.54 17.28
C THR A 41 7.07 7.83 18.07
N LYS A 42 8.09 8.59 18.47
CA LYS A 42 7.86 9.90 19.12
C LYS A 42 7.25 10.95 18.19
N ASP A 43 7.48 10.83 16.87
CA ASP A 43 7.18 11.85 15.88
C ASP A 43 6.38 11.35 14.67
N GLY A 44 5.93 10.10 14.68
CA GLY A 44 5.17 9.53 13.58
C GLY A 44 4.97 8.03 13.70
N PHE A 45 5.10 7.32 12.59
CA PHE A 45 4.95 5.88 12.52
C PHE A 45 6.05 5.23 11.70
N LEU A 46 6.51 4.07 12.17
CA LEU A 46 7.52 3.24 11.50
C LEU A 46 6.95 1.83 11.29
N ALA A 47 7.09 1.30 10.09
CA ALA A 47 6.93 -0.12 9.83
C ALA A 47 8.28 -0.80 10.05
N VAL A 48 8.33 -1.73 11.00
CA VAL A 48 9.54 -2.52 11.35
C VAL A 48 9.17 -3.98 11.28
N VAL A 49 9.94 -4.75 10.50
CA VAL A 49 9.65 -6.17 10.27
C VAL A 49 10.91 -7.02 10.48
N PRO A 50 11.36 -7.23 11.72
CA PRO A 50 12.38 -8.23 11.99
C PRO A 50 11.84 -9.61 11.59
N TYR A 51 12.55 -10.30 10.70
CA TYR A 51 12.05 -11.56 10.14
C TYR A 51 12.88 -12.76 10.60
N THR A 52 14.21 -12.65 10.50
CA THR A 52 15.15 -13.71 10.87
C THR A 52 15.55 -13.63 12.35
N ASP A 53 16.17 -14.70 12.86
CA ASP A 53 16.75 -14.70 14.21
C ASP A 53 17.80 -13.59 14.36
N THR A 54 18.60 -13.36 13.31
CA THR A 54 19.58 -12.27 13.27
C THR A 54 18.89 -10.91 13.38
N HIS A 55 17.81 -10.66 12.63
CA HIS A 55 17.07 -9.39 12.71
C HIS A 55 16.52 -9.13 14.12
N TRP A 56 15.95 -10.15 14.78
CA TRP A 56 15.43 -10.00 16.13
C TRP A 56 16.53 -9.75 17.15
N ARG A 57 17.67 -10.47 17.05
CA ARG A 57 18.82 -10.24 17.91
C ARG A 57 19.33 -8.81 17.76
N THR A 58 19.63 -8.40 16.54
CA THR A 58 20.14 -7.07 16.24
C THR A 58 19.16 -5.96 16.65
N PHE A 59 17.86 -6.17 16.42
CA PHE A 59 16.84 -5.22 16.87
C PHE A 59 16.85 -5.04 18.39
N PHE A 60 16.88 -6.11 19.17
CA PHE A 60 16.93 -6.03 20.63
C PHE A 60 18.23 -5.40 21.17
N GLU A 61 19.36 -5.66 20.50
CA GLU A 61 20.64 -5.00 20.81
C GLU A 61 20.56 -3.48 20.58
N ILE A 62 20.09 -3.06 19.42
CA ILE A 62 19.87 -1.64 19.07
C ILE A 62 18.90 -0.96 20.03
N ALA A 63 17.87 -1.69 20.42
CA ALA A 63 16.87 -1.24 21.36
C ALA A 63 17.37 -1.11 22.81
N GLY A 64 18.55 -1.66 23.14
CA GLY A 64 19.06 -1.73 24.50
C GLY A 64 18.25 -2.68 25.40
N ARG A 65 17.65 -3.74 24.80
CA ARG A 65 16.82 -4.74 25.47
C ARG A 65 17.44 -6.15 25.35
N PRO A 66 18.69 -6.35 25.86
CA PRO A 66 19.33 -7.67 25.82
C PRO A 66 18.60 -8.73 26.66
N ASP A 67 17.77 -8.30 27.62
CA ASP A 67 16.88 -9.17 28.40
C ASP A 67 15.94 -10.00 27.50
N LEU A 68 15.47 -9.46 26.39
CA LEU A 68 14.58 -10.14 25.44
C LEU A 68 15.30 -11.21 24.61
N LEU A 69 16.63 -11.20 24.51
CA LEU A 69 17.41 -12.21 23.83
C LEU A 69 17.41 -13.58 24.55
N THR A 70 17.22 -13.56 25.85
CA THR A 70 17.19 -14.76 26.71
C THR A 70 15.78 -15.11 27.19
N ASP A 71 14.79 -14.32 26.81
CA ASP A 71 13.40 -14.59 27.19
C ASP A 71 12.89 -15.86 26.46
N PRO A 72 12.44 -16.91 27.21
CA PRO A 72 11.97 -18.14 26.61
C PRO A 72 10.85 -17.97 25.57
N ARG A 73 10.09 -16.88 25.66
CA ARG A 73 9.02 -16.54 24.70
C ARG A 73 9.55 -16.12 23.35
N PHE A 74 10.83 -15.68 23.24
CA PHE A 74 11.35 -15.00 22.05
C PHE A 74 12.64 -15.61 21.48
N ILE A 75 13.24 -16.61 22.12
CA ILE A 75 14.53 -17.18 21.77
C ILE A 75 14.55 -17.93 20.43
N SER A 76 13.41 -18.42 19.95
CA SER A 76 13.31 -19.20 18.70
C SER A 76 12.16 -18.71 17.83
N LEU A 77 12.18 -19.07 16.55
CA LEU A 77 11.06 -18.76 15.63
C LEU A 77 9.75 -19.36 16.17
N GLU A 78 9.77 -20.59 16.64
CA GLU A 78 8.58 -21.29 17.16
C GLU A 78 8.03 -20.56 18.38
N SER A 79 8.88 -20.22 19.36
CA SER A 79 8.44 -19.50 20.56
C SER A 79 7.94 -18.09 20.25
N ARG A 80 8.54 -17.40 19.29
CA ARG A 80 8.05 -16.09 18.82
C ARG A 80 6.67 -16.19 18.16
N LEU A 81 6.43 -17.20 17.33
CA LEU A 81 5.13 -17.43 16.70
C LEU A 81 4.05 -17.78 17.75
N ALA A 82 4.38 -18.58 18.75
CA ALA A 82 3.48 -18.90 19.84
C ALA A 82 3.13 -17.68 20.71
N ASN A 83 4.05 -16.69 20.82
CA ASN A 83 3.90 -15.48 21.62
C ASN A 83 3.86 -14.20 20.78
N ILE A 84 3.36 -14.28 19.55
CA ILE A 84 3.48 -13.19 18.56
C ILE A 84 2.79 -11.90 19.00
N GLU A 85 1.67 -11.98 19.68
CA GLU A 85 0.96 -10.82 20.23
C GLU A 85 1.81 -10.07 21.25
N THR A 86 2.37 -10.77 22.22
CA THR A 86 3.26 -10.19 23.23
C THR A 86 4.53 -9.61 22.61
N LEU A 87 5.11 -10.31 21.62
CA LEU A 87 6.31 -9.85 20.92
C LEU A 87 6.07 -8.52 20.19
N TYR A 88 4.95 -8.40 19.48
CA TYR A 88 4.62 -7.17 18.77
C TYR A 88 4.18 -6.04 19.71
N GLU A 89 3.57 -6.36 20.85
CA GLU A 89 3.30 -5.37 21.90
C GLU A 89 4.61 -4.79 22.46
N GLU A 90 5.60 -5.63 22.78
CA GLU A 90 6.92 -5.19 23.24
C GLU A 90 7.65 -4.38 22.14
N LEU A 91 7.59 -4.83 20.88
CA LEU A 91 8.12 -4.07 19.75
C LEU A 91 7.53 -2.66 19.69
N GLY A 92 6.22 -2.54 19.86
CA GLY A 92 5.54 -1.23 19.88
C GLY A 92 6.02 -0.32 21.02
N LYS A 93 6.17 -0.87 22.24
CA LYS A 93 6.70 -0.12 23.38
C LYS A 93 8.14 0.36 23.15
N ILE A 94 8.95 -0.48 22.54
CA ILE A 94 10.35 -0.17 22.19
C ILE A 94 10.41 0.94 21.13
N VAL A 95 9.66 0.79 20.03
CA VAL A 95 9.68 1.76 18.92
C VAL A 95 9.21 3.14 19.37
N ALA A 96 8.29 3.23 20.32
CA ALA A 96 7.81 4.49 20.88
C ALA A 96 8.89 5.30 21.65
N THR A 97 10.07 4.73 21.89
CA THR A 97 11.13 5.38 22.70
C THR A 97 12.01 6.35 21.92
N ARG A 98 12.00 6.35 20.60
CA ARG A 98 12.84 7.21 19.74
C ARG A 98 12.03 7.82 18.59
N ASN A 99 12.64 8.80 17.91
CA ASN A 99 12.10 9.37 16.67
C ASN A 99 12.24 8.41 15.49
N SER A 100 11.41 8.59 14.48
CA SER A 100 11.40 7.75 13.26
C SER A 100 12.76 7.72 12.55
N ALA A 101 13.40 8.88 12.40
CA ALA A 101 14.69 9.00 11.73
C ALA A 101 15.81 8.27 12.49
N GLU A 102 15.84 8.36 13.82
CA GLU A 102 16.84 7.67 14.67
C GLU A 102 16.72 6.14 14.55
N TRP A 103 15.47 5.64 14.52
CA TRP A 103 15.21 4.22 14.30
C TRP A 103 15.62 3.78 12.90
N LEU A 104 15.20 4.52 11.87
CA LEU A 104 15.47 4.16 10.49
C LEU A 104 16.97 4.05 10.23
N GLU A 105 17.75 5.07 10.63
CA GLU A 105 19.20 5.08 10.47
C GLU A 105 19.87 3.87 11.16
N ALA A 106 19.47 3.56 12.39
CA ALA A 106 20.05 2.44 13.13
C ALA A 106 19.68 1.08 12.53
N LEU A 107 18.44 0.91 12.08
CA LEU A 107 17.94 -0.33 11.50
C LEU A 107 18.47 -0.58 10.09
N GLU A 108 18.61 0.46 9.26
CA GLU A 108 19.21 0.37 7.92
C GLU A 108 20.68 -0.07 8.00
N ARG A 109 21.47 0.55 8.88
CA ARG A 109 22.88 0.13 9.11
C ARG A 109 23.01 -1.32 9.52
N ALA A 110 22.02 -1.85 10.19
CA ALA A 110 21.97 -3.21 10.71
C ALA A 110 21.25 -4.20 9.77
N ASN A 111 20.82 -3.76 8.59
CA ASN A 111 20.03 -4.53 7.63
C ASN A 111 18.75 -5.14 8.23
N VAL A 112 18.11 -4.47 9.19
CA VAL A 112 16.79 -4.83 9.70
C VAL A 112 15.74 -4.07 8.90
N PRO A 113 14.81 -4.75 8.22
CA PRO A 113 13.80 -4.10 7.38
C PRO A 113 12.92 -3.13 8.17
N ALA A 114 12.98 -1.87 7.77
CA ALA A 114 12.16 -0.80 8.35
C ALA A 114 11.89 0.28 7.30
N THR A 115 10.76 0.98 7.44
CA THR A 115 10.46 2.17 6.62
C THR A 115 9.55 3.13 7.39
N ILE A 116 9.69 4.41 7.14
CA ILE A 116 8.77 5.43 7.64
C ILE A 116 7.43 5.27 6.94
N VAL A 117 6.34 5.40 7.68
CA VAL A 117 4.99 5.38 7.11
C VAL A 117 4.66 6.77 6.60
N ASN A 118 4.44 6.87 5.30
CA ASN A 118 4.06 8.11 4.66
C ASN A 118 2.64 8.56 5.05
N THR A 119 2.46 9.87 5.22
CA THR A 119 1.15 10.51 5.18
C THR A 119 0.79 10.82 3.71
N LEU A 120 -0.46 11.23 3.45
CA LEU A 120 -0.85 11.65 2.11
C LEU A 120 -0.02 12.87 1.63
N GLU A 121 0.28 13.78 2.54
CA GLU A 121 1.07 14.98 2.25
C GLU A 121 2.53 14.65 1.96
N SER A 122 3.14 13.73 2.71
CA SER A 122 4.56 13.35 2.52
C SER A 122 4.80 12.62 1.21
N LEU A 123 3.78 12.00 0.60
CA LEU A 123 3.90 11.38 -0.71
C LEU A 123 4.24 12.39 -1.82
N PHE A 124 3.89 13.67 -1.66
CA PHE A 124 4.24 14.70 -2.66
C PHE A 124 5.71 15.08 -2.67
N THR A 125 6.44 14.73 -1.63
CA THR A 125 7.89 14.98 -1.47
C THR A 125 8.67 13.68 -1.21
N ASP A 126 8.06 12.52 -1.48
CA ASP A 126 8.73 11.23 -1.34
C ASP A 126 9.86 11.11 -2.37
N PRO A 127 11.11 10.82 -1.93
CA PRO A 127 12.28 10.80 -2.82
C PRO A 127 12.18 9.82 -3.97
N GLN A 128 11.50 8.67 -3.78
CA GLN A 128 11.30 7.68 -4.84
C GLN A 128 10.32 8.18 -5.89
N LEU A 129 9.20 8.77 -5.46
CA LEU A 129 8.18 9.32 -6.36
C LEU A 129 8.71 10.55 -7.11
N GLU A 130 9.56 11.35 -6.46
CA GLU A 130 10.24 12.46 -7.11
C GLU A 130 11.25 11.98 -8.16
N ALA A 131 12.12 11.03 -7.80
CA ALA A 131 13.14 10.47 -8.69
C ALA A 131 12.55 9.78 -9.93
N THR A 132 11.37 9.17 -9.81
CA THR A 132 10.65 8.55 -10.95
C THR A 132 9.81 9.54 -11.75
N GLY A 133 9.64 10.77 -11.28
CA GLY A 133 8.77 11.77 -11.90
C GLY A 133 7.29 11.34 -11.89
N PHE A 134 6.88 10.63 -10.83
CA PHE A 134 5.53 10.08 -10.70
C PHE A 134 4.43 11.15 -10.69
N TRP A 135 4.71 12.33 -10.15
CA TRP A 135 3.78 13.45 -10.13
C TRP A 135 3.92 14.28 -11.41
N LYS A 136 2.91 14.24 -12.27
CA LYS A 136 2.85 15.07 -13.48
C LYS A 136 2.15 16.39 -13.18
N ILE A 137 2.70 17.48 -13.73
CA ILE A 137 2.04 18.77 -13.76
C ILE A 137 1.55 18.98 -15.19
N VAL A 138 0.26 19.21 -15.35
CA VAL A 138 -0.40 19.36 -16.64
C VAL A 138 -1.28 20.60 -16.66
N GLU A 139 -1.37 21.27 -17.80
CA GLU A 139 -2.30 22.36 -18.02
C GLU A 139 -3.62 21.82 -18.54
N HIS A 140 -4.65 21.89 -17.69
CA HIS A 140 -5.98 21.46 -18.05
C HIS A 140 -6.75 22.59 -18.75
N PRO A 141 -7.48 22.32 -19.86
CA PRO A 141 -8.15 23.36 -20.65
C PRO A 141 -9.14 24.24 -19.85
N THR A 142 -9.75 23.66 -18.79
CA THR A 142 -10.80 24.35 -18.01
C THR A 142 -10.45 24.54 -16.54
N GLU A 143 -9.55 23.68 -15.98
CA GLU A 143 -9.28 23.65 -14.54
C GLU A 143 -7.92 24.28 -14.16
N GLY A 144 -7.16 24.77 -15.17
CA GLY A 144 -5.82 25.33 -14.95
C GLY A 144 -4.76 24.24 -14.70
N THR A 145 -3.74 24.59 -13.94
CA THR A 145 -2.62 23.69 -13.66
C THR A 145 -3.01 22.61 -12.65
N LEU A 146 -2.94 21.35 -13.05
CA LEU A 146 -3.24 20.19 -12.22
C LEU A 146 -2.00 19.38 -11.90
N ARG A 147 -1.97 18.78 -10.69
CA ARG A 147 -1.05 17.71 -10.34
C ARG A 147 -1.79 16.38 -10.38
N MET A 148 -1.24 15.41 -11.08
CA MET A 148 -1.83 14.08 -11.18
C MET A 148 -0.77 12.98 -11.12
N PRO A 149 -1.13 11.75 -10.68
CA PRO A 149 -0.22 10.62 -10.74
C PRO A 149 0.02 10.20 -12.19
N ASP A 150 1.24 9.78 -12.49
CA ASP A 150 1.58 9.13 -13.75
C ASP A 150 1.11 7.68 -13.78
N ILE A 151 1.16 7.05 -14.94
CA ILE A 151 0.87 5.63 -15.12
C ILE A 151 1.99 4.82 -14.46
N PRO A 152 1.69 4.00 -13.43
CA PRO A 152 2.73 3.30 -12.67
C PRO A 152 3.36 2.12 -13.42
N ALA A 153 2.71 1.62 -14.49
CA ALA A 153 3.19 0.50 -15.28
C ALA A 153 3.99 1.01 -16.49
N THR A 154 5.25 0.56 -16.61
CA THR A 154 6.11 0.91 -17.75
C THR A 154 6.22 -0.28 -18.70
N TYR A 155 5.83 -0.08 -19.96
CA TYR A 155 5.93 -1.06 -21.03
C TYR A 155 7.01 -0.63 -22.02
N SER A 156 7.98 -1.50 -22.29
CA SER A 156 9.13 -1.17 -23.15
C SER A 156 8.76 -0.92 -24.62
N LYS A 157 7.71 -1.55 -25.14
CA LYS A 157 7.27 -1.44 -26.54
C LYS A 157 6.08 -0.52 -26.74
N THR A 158 5.20 -0.44 -25.74
CA THR A 158 3.96 0.32 -25.79
C THR A 158 3.80 1.11 -24.49
N PRO A 159 4.61 2.14 -24.26
CA PRO A 159 4.52 2.94 -23.05
C PRO A 159 3.12 3.54 -22.89
N GLY A 160 2.63 3.56 -21.66
CA GLY A 160 1.39 4.26 -21.35
C GLY A 160 1.55 5.77 -21.59
N ASP A 161 0.46 6.41 -22.00
CA ASP A 161 0.40 7.85 -22.19
C ASP A 161 -0.98 8.40 -21.80
N ILE A 162 -1.00 9.57 -21.18
CA ILE A 162 -2.22 10.29 -20.84
C ILE A 162 -2.58 11.20 -22.01
N ARG A 163 -3.36 10.66 -22.94
CA ARG A 163 -3.70 11.34 -24.21
C ARG A 163 -4.81 12.37 -24.07
N ARG A 164 -5.68 12.19 -23.08
CA ARG A 164 -6.78 13.10 -22.76
C ARG A 164 -6.85 13.28 -21.25
N LEU A 165 -7.04 14.50 -20.85
CA LEU A 165 -7.27 14.83 -19.43
C LEU A 165 -8.72 14.55 -19.04
N GLN A 166 -9.05 14.71 -17.78
CA GLN A 166 -10.39 14.46 -17.23
C GLN A 166 -11.41 15.39 -17.94
N PRO A 167 -12.45 14.84 -18.59
CA PRO A 167 -13.43 15.66 -19.27
C PRO A 167 -14.43 16.30 -18.31
N ARG A 168 -15.01 17.40 -18.70
CA ARG A 168 -16.24 17.91 -18.07
C ARG A 168 -17.38 16.93 -18.33
N LEU A 169 -18.37 16.97 -17.47
CA LEU A 169 -19.58 16.12 -17.62
C LEU A 169 -20.22 16.38 -19.00
N GLY A 170 -20.30 15.32 -19.82
CA GLY A 170 -20.89 15.41 -21.16
C GLY A 170 -19.98 15.95 -22.26
N GLU A 171 -18.71 16.31 -21.98
CA GLU A 171 -17.79 16.90 -22.97
C GLU A 171 -17.61 16.07 -24.24
N HIS A 172 -17.56 14.75 -24.09
CA HIS A 172 -17.39 13.81 -25.19
C HIS A 172 -18.66 13.07 -25.61
N SER A 173 -19.85 13.46 -25.10
CA SER A 173 -21.08 12.72 -25.37
C SER A 173 -21.37 12.53 -26.86
N LEU A 174 -21.27 13.59 -27.66
CA LEU A 174 -21.55 13.49 -29.09
C LEU A 174 -20.48 12.74 -29.86
N GLU A 175 -19.20 12.86 -29.47
CA GLU A 175 -18.09 12.10 -30.04
C GLU A 175 -18.32 10.59 -29.84
N VAL A 176 -18.59 10.18 -28.61
CA VAL A 176 -18.84 8.77 -28.25
C VAL A 176 -20.05 8.19 -28.96
N LEU A 177 -21.13 8.96 -29.10
CA LEU A 177 -22.31 8.49 -29.83
C LEU A 177 -22.03 8.30 -31.33
N ARG A 178 -21.28 9.21 -31.96
CA ARG A 178 -20.85 9.05 -33.35
C ARG A 178 -19.94 7.84 -33.54
N GLU A 179 -18.96 7.64 -32.64
CA GLU A 179 -18.10 6.46 -32.65
C GLU A 179 -18.88 5.16 -32.47
N ALA A 180 -19.98 5.19 -31.72
CA ALA A 180 -20.89 4.06 -31.53
C ALA A 180 -21.81 3.81 -32.75
N GLY A 181 -21.75 4.69 -33.77
CA GLY A 181 -22.49 4.51 -35.04
C GLY A 181 -23.85 5.19 -35.08
N PHE A 182 -24.22 6.02 -34.09
CA PHE A 182 -25.44 6.82 -34.14
C PHE A 182 -25.31 7.93 -35.20
N ASP A 183 -26.36 8.11 -35.99
CA ASP A 183 -26.40 9.20 -36.96
C ASP A 183 -26.78 10.55 -36.32
N GLN A 184 -26.66 11.65 -37.07
CA GLN A 184 -26.90 12.97 -36.50
C GLN A 184 -28.36 13.17 -36.09
N ALA A 185 -29.33 12.56 -36.80
CA ALA A 185 -30.75 12.69 -36.45
C ALA A 185 -31.10 11.95 -35.15
N GLU A 186 -30.51 10.78 -34.93
CA GLU A 186 -30.62 10.04 -33.70
C GLU A 186 -30.01 10.80 -32.52
N ILE A 187 -28.83 11.39 -32.72
CA ILE A 187 -28.15 12.21 -31.70
C ILE A 187 -28.99 13.46 -31.35
N ASP A 188 -29.53 14.15 -32.35
CA ASP A 188 -30.40 15.32 -32.13
C ASP A 188 -31.69 14.94 -31.36
N ALA A 189 -32.26 13.78 -31.66
CA ALA A 189 -33.43 13.25 -30.93
C ALA A 189 -33.07 12.92 -29.47
N MET A 190 -31.90 12.36 -29.21
CA MET A 190 -31.40 12.10 -27.85
C MET A 190 -31.16 13.38 -27.04
N LEU A 191 -30.61 14.41 -27.68
CA LEU A 191 -30.49 15.73 -27.07
C LEU A 191 -31.84 16.38 -26.76
N ALA A 192 -32.75 16.34 -27.72
CA ALA A 192 -34.11 16.91 -27.58
C ALA A 192 -34.93 16.21 -26.50
N SER A 193 -34.76 14.91 -26.31
CA SER A 193 -35.45 14.13 -25.29
C SER A 193 -34.76 14.20 -23.92
N GLY A 194 -33.55 14.75 -23.82
CA GLY A 194 -32.74 14.76 -22.59
C GLY A 194 -32.12 13.38 -22.26
N ALA A 195 -32.11 12.44 -23.19
CA ALA A 195 -31.44 11.16 -23.03
C ALA A 195 -29.93 11.30 -23.00
N THR A 196 -29.38 12.35 -23.61
CA THR A 196 -27.99 12.76 -23.52
C THR A 196 -27.86 14.28 -23.39
N ALA A 197 -26.68 14.73 -22.94
CA ALA A 197 -26.35 16.13 -22.89
C ALA A 197 -24.90 16.36 -23.35
N GLN A 198 -24.63 17.53 -23.87
CA GLN A 198 -23.29 18.03 -24.19
C GLN A 198 -22.90 19.08 -23.18
N ALA A 199 -21.65 19.07 -22.70
CA ALA A 199 -21.09 20.16 -21.91
C ALA A 199 -21.03 21.45 -22.77
N SER A 200 -21.42 22.53 -22.20
CA SER A 200 -21.31 23.89 -22.79
C SER A 200 -19.90 24.44 -22.65
#